data_c9181ddb88e9e2f36c970b43d083ba19
#
_entry.id   c9181ddb88e9e2f36c970b43d083ba19
#
_cell.length_a   1.000
_cell.length_b   1.000
_cell.length_c   1.000
_cell.angle_alpha   90.00
_cell.angle_beta   90.00
_cell.angle_gamma   90.00
#
_symmetry.space_group_name_H-M   'P 1'
#
loop_
_entity.id
_entity.type
_entity.pdbx_description
1 polymer ?
#
loop_
_entity_poly.entity_id
_entity_poly.type
_entity_poly.pdbx_seq_one_letter_code
_entity_poly.pdbx_strand_id
1 'polypeptide(L)'
;MTMTMTKAKKLREMFNKDGVIRLAGAHDGITAKLVELNGFDGVWASGFEVSTSYAVPDANILTMTEYLRAASVMNDAVSIPVVADCDTGYGNSNNVMYMVKKYEAAGIAAVTIEDKKFPKVNSYIPGRQELAPIAEFVGKILAAKNAQVSEDFMVIARVEALIAGWGQEEALRRAHAYVEAGADAILIHSKSNTPDEIVDFAKAWDFSAPLVIVPTSYPMLTLEEMKQLGIKMVIYANHGLRAAIKAINEVFSEIKRTGRLDTINDKIVPMNEVFELQGMIQMKEMEKIYLRPGEEQIKVIIPAAGAPHNQESLEALLQDRPLAMLDINGKSLLQRNIETLNKSKLYDISVIRGYKKDEFDVEGVTYFDNPKYQSEHVLSSIMCAEEKMDCKTLIIYSDILFEHWLIERLKSQNSDFVIVVDNSFKKTLMRNKKLDLVVTKETLPLGNRILTYDRLYEVEKIGKTIPEDTASAEFVGIAMFSEKGIKIFKKEYYNALEEYKNKPFYEAENIFQASLEDMLQHLINLGYKVEAMQVNSGWMEIHTFDNYKYACSVVR
;
A
#
# COMPACT_ATOMS: atom_id res chain seq x y z
N MET A 1 22.22 15.51 6.97
CA MET A 1 21.91 14.09 6.73
C MET A 1 22.10 13.36 8.05
N THR A 2 21.04 13.00 8.73
CA THR A 2 21.09 12.08 9.88
C THR A 2 21.52 10.71 9.33
N MET A 3 22.71 10.24 9.68
CA MET A 3 23.16 8.89 9.34
C MET A 3 22.15 7.90 9.92
N THR A 4 21.45 7.17 9.05
CA THR A 4 20.55 6.09 9.46
C THR A 4 21.42 5.01 10.13
N MET A 5 21.05 4.61 11.35
CA MET A 5 21.73 3.57 12.11
C MET A 5 21.75 2.26 11.31
N THR A 6 22.90 1.61 11.15
CA THR A 6 23.02 0.33 10.47
C THR A 6 22.29 -0.78 11.24
N LYS A 7 21.84 -1.82 10.56
CA LYS A 7 21.18 -2.98 11.21
C LYS A 7 22.14 -3.73 12.14
N ALA A 8 23.41 -3.80 11.80
CA ALA A 8 24.42 -4.36 12.68
C ALA A 8 24.51 -3.59 14.01
N LYS A 9 24.55 -2.25 13.94
CA LYS A 9 24.54 -1.39 15.13
C LYS A 9 23.26 -1.56 15.95
N LYS A 10 22.09 -1.62 15.29
CA LYS A 10 20.81 -1.90 15.97
C LYS A 10 20.88 -3.21 16.76
N LEU A 11 21.39 -4.28 16.15
CA LEU A 11 21.53 -5.57 16.81
C LEU A 11 22.50 -5.49 18.00
N ARG A 12 23.66 -4.87 17.81
CA ARG A 12 24.67 -4.66 18.87
C ARG A 12 24.08 -3.90 20.07
N GLU A 13 23.32 -2.85 19.82
CA GLU A 13 22.63 -2.09 20.88
C GLU A 13 21.57 -2.95 21.61
N MET A 14 20.85 -3.84 20.91
CA MET A 14 19.91 -4.77 21.54
C MET A 14 20.61 -5.76 22.46
N PHE A 15 21.80 -6.22 22.09
CA PHE A 15 22.60 -7.10 22.96
C PHE A 15 23.05 -6.37 24.25
N ASN A 16 23.21 -5.07 24.21
CA ASN A 16 23.63 -4.24 25.36
C ASN A 16 22.45 -3.78 26.25
N LYS A 17 21.20 -3.99 25.82
CA LYS A 17 20.00 -3.61 26.60
C LYS A 17 19.44 -4.81 27.36
N ASP A 18 18.68 -4.55 28.42
CA ASP A 18 17.95 -5.60 29.12
C ASP A 18 16.89 -6.24 28.22
N GLY A 19 16.59 -7.51 28.47
CA GLY A 19 15.56 -8.27 27.79
C GLY A 19 16.09 -9.34 26.83
N VAL A 20 15.18 -10.14 26.31
CA VAL A 20 15.43 -11.24 25.36
C VAL A 20 15.08 -10.77 23.95
N ILE A 21 16.04 -10.82 23.04
CA ILE A 21 15.86 -10.51 21.61
C ILE A 21 15.14 -11.70 20.95
N ARG A 22 14.06 -11.43 20.22
CA ARG A 22 13.23 -12.46 19.56
C ARG A 22 13.42 -12.42 18.05
N LEU A 23 14.01 -13.48 17.49
CA LEU A 23 14.10 -13.66 16.05
C LEU A 23 13.10 -14.71 15.57
N ALA A 24 12.55 -14.53 14.38
CA ALA A 24 11.78 -15.57 13.70
C ALA A 24 12.41 -15.94 12.36
N GLY A 25 12.25 -17.20 11.97
CA GLY A 25 12.77 -17.76 10.73
C GLY A 25 12.08 -17.19 9.51
N ALA A 26 12.86 -16.96 8.47
CA ALA A 26 12.40 -16.56 7.14
C ALA A 26 13.34 -17.13 6.07
N HIS A 27 12.84 -17.19 4.83
CA HIS A 27 13.58 -17.73 3.68
C HIS A 27 13.48 -16.84 2.42
N ASP A 28 12.62 -15.82 2.44
CA ASP A 28 12.44 -14.84 1.35
C ASP A 28 12.00 -13.47 1.88
N GLY A 29 11.80 -12.50 0.98
CA GLY A 29 11.44 -11.14 1.36
C GLY A 29 10.06 -11.02 1.99
N ILE A 30 9.08 -11.82 1.56
CA ILE A 30 7.71 -11.77 2.11
C ILE A 30 7.70 -12.35 3.52
N THR A 31 8.33 -13.50 3.75
CA THR A 31 8.40 -14.10 5.09
C THR A 31 9.16 -13.20 6.06
N ALA A 32 10.25 -12.54 5.63
CA ALA A 32 10.95 -11.54 6.43
C ALA A 32 10.06 -10.34 6.79
N LYS A 33 9.29 -9.83 5.84
CA LYS A 33 8.33 -8.76 6.08
C LYS A 33 7.26 -9.14 7.09
N LEU A 34 6.74 -10.35 7.00
CA LEU A 34 5.78 -10.88 7.98
C LEU A 34 6.38 -10.98 9.38
N VAL A 35 7.67 -11.35 9.51
CA VAL A 35 8.38 -11.32 10.78
C VAL A 35 8.39 -9.91 11.38
N GLU A 36 8.77 -8.90 10.60
CA GLU A 36 8.79 -7.50 11.06
C GLU A 36 7.41 -6.99 11.43
N LEU A 37 6.38 -7.24 10.61
CA LEU A 37 5.00 -6.80 10.86
C LEU A 37 4.40 -7.43 12.12
N ASN A 38 4.83 -8.63 12.49
CA ASN A 38 4.42 -9.29 13.73
C ASN A 38 5.25 -8.85 14.96
N GLY A 39 6.10 -7.82 14.84
CA GLY A 39 6.79 -7.20 15.97
C GLY A 39 7.96 -8.01 16.53
N PHE A 40 8.59 -8.86 15.74
CA PHE A 40 9.86 -9.49 16.11
C PHE A 40 11.01 -8.49 16.03
N ASP A 41 12.03 -8.71 16.87
CA ASP A 41 13.17 -7.81 16.99
C ASP A 41 14.17 -7.95 15.84
N GLY A 42 14.14 -9.09 15.13
CA GLY A 42 14.98 -9.36 13.96
C GLY A 42 14.54 -10.60 13.20
N VAL A 43 15.17 -10.83 12.05
CA VAL A 43 14.93 -11.97 11.16
C VAL A 43 16.07 -12.97 11.31
N TRP A 44 15.73 -14.24 11.44
CA TRP A 44 16.64 -15.36 11.25
C TRP A 44 16.58 -15.82 9.80
N ALA A 45 17.59 -15.50 8.99
CA ALA A 45 17.73 -16.04 7.64
C ALA A 45 18.14 -17.52 7.75
N SER A 46 17.13 -18.38 7.77
CA SER A 46 17.24 -19.80 8.14
C SER A 46 17.79 -20.63 7.00
N GLY A 47 18.95 -21.26 7.19
CA GLY A 47 19.54 -22.19 6.21
C GLY A 47 18.59 -23.36 5.90
N PHE A 48 17.92 -23.91 6.93
CA PHE A 48 16.92 -24.95 6.77
C PHE A 48 15.72 -24.50 5.92
N GLU A 49 15.17 -23.32 6.18
CA GLU A 49 14.01 -22.83 5.42
C GLU A 49 14.39 -22.51 3.97
N VAL A 50 15.56 -21.91 3.75
CA VAL A 50 16.07 -21.64 2.40
C VAL A 50 16.26 -22.94 1.62
N SER A 51 16.91 -23.97 2.20
CA SER A 51 17.04 -25.29 1.56
C SER A 51 15.67 -25.90 1.22
N THR A 52 14.71 -25.80 2.14
CA THR A 52 13.34 -26.31 1.95
C THR A 52 12.62 -25.57 0.81
N SER A 53 12.83 -24.27 0.65
CA SER A 53 12.23 -23.50 -0.45
C SER A 53 12.72 -23.95 -1.84
N TYR A 54 13.92 -24.52 -1.91
CA TYR A 54 14.46 -25.18 -3.10
C TYR A 54 14.07 -26.67 -3.21
N ALA A 55 13.32 -27.19 -2.24
CA ALA A 55 12.99 -28.61 -2.14
C ALA A 55 14.23 -29.55 -2.11
N VAL A 56 15.32 -29.09 -1.48
CA VAL A 56 16.55 -29.87 -1.30
C VAL A 56 16.86 -30.10 0.19
N PRO A 57 17.56 -31.20 0.54
CA PRO A 57 17.98 -31.45 1.91
C PRO A 57 18.90 -30.35 2.48
N ASP A 58 18.72 -30.02 3.75
CA ASP A 58 19.59 -29.13 4.52
C ASP A 58 20.90 -29.84 4.91
N ALA A 59 21.83 -29.95 3.97
CA ALA A 59 23.08 -30.71 4.09
C ALA A 59 24.21 -30.07 3.24
N ASN A 60 24.30 -28.76 3.20
CA ASN A 60 25.23 -28.00 2.37
C ASN A 60 25.12 -28.34 0.87
N ILE A 61 23.90 -28.64 0.37
CA ILE A 61 23.63 -28.86 -1.05
C ILE A 61 23.67 -27.54 -1.81
N LEU A 62 23.06 -26.49 -1.24
CA LEU A 62 23.12 -25.14 -1.78
C LEU A 62 24.48 -24.51 -1.48
N THR A 63 24.91 -23.61 -2.36
CA THR A 63 26.15 -22.86 -2.20
C THR A 63 25.95 -21.61 -1.33
N MET A 64 27.06 -21.04 -0.83
CA MET A 64 27.05 -19.76 -0.12
C MET A 64 26.29 -18.67 -0.90
N THR A 65 26.39 -18.67 -2.24
CA THR A 65 25.77 -17.62 -3.08
C THR A 65 24.25 -17.64 -3.01
N GLU A 66 23.65 -18.83 -2.93
CA GLU A 66 22.19 -18.99 -2.83
C GLU A 66 21.69 -18.51 -1.48
N TYR A 67 22.35 -18.90 -0.38
CA TYR A 67 22.03 -18.44 0.96
C TYR A 67 22.21 -16.92 1.11
N LEU A 68 23.33 -16.37 0.62
CA LEU A 68 23.58 -14.92 0.64
C LEU A 68 22.53 -14.15 -0.16
N ARG A 69 22.12 -14.67 -1.32
CA ARG A 69 21.05 -14.04 -2.12
C ARG A 69 19.73 -14.00 -1.35
N ALA A 70 19.34 -15.10 -0.73
CA ALA A 70 18.12 -15.13 0.09
C ALA A 70 18.21 -14.15 1.27
N ALA A 71 19.34 -14.16 2.02
CA ALA A 71 19.56 -13.25 3.14
C ALA A 71 19.55 -11.77 2.69
N SER A 72 20.13 -11.44 1.53
CA SER A 72 20.12 -10.07 0.98
C SER A 72 18.72 -9.61 0.65
N VAL A 73 17.90 -10.46 0.00
CA VAL A 73 16.49 -10.14 -0.30
C VAL A 73 15.67 -9.92 0.99
N MET A 74 15.88 -10.75 2.01
CA MET A 74 15.27 -10.54 3.32
C MET A 74 15.71 -9.22 3.95
N ASN A 75 17.02 -8.92 3.87
CA ASN A 75 17.57 -7.68 4.41
C ASN A 75 17.00 -6.43 3.72
N ASP A 76 16.83 -6.46 2.42
CA ASP A 76 16.26 -5.34 1.65
C ASP A 76 14.77 -5.11 1.97
N ALA A 77 14.05 -6.18 2.34
CA ALA A 77 12.61 -6.14 2.59
C ALA A 77 12.21 -5.56 3.96
N VAL A 78 13.13 -5.49 4.94
CA VAL A 78 12.82 -5.12 6.33
C VAL A 78 13.72 -4.01 6.85
N SER A 79 13.34 -3.36 7.96
CA SER A 79 14.16 -2.36 8.67
C SER A 79 14.85 -2.91 9.93
N ILE A 80 14.42 -4.10 10.39
CA ILE A 80 14.99 -4.81 11.54
C ILE A 80 16.26 -5.60 11.15
N PRO A 81 17.14 -5.93 12.10
CA PRO A 81 18.34 -6.72 11.84
C PRO A 81 18.06 -8.10 11.25
N VAL A 82 18.91 -8.55 10.33
CA VAL A 82 18.94 -9.92 9.81
C VAL A 82 20.17 -10.63 10.33
N VAL A 83 19.97 -11.77 10.96
CA VAL A 83 21.00 -12.70 11.42
C VAL A 83 21.00 -13.93 10.51
N ALA A 84 22.11 -14.24 9.87
CA ALA A 84 22.18 -15.31 8.88
C ALA A 84 22.73 -16.62 9.45
N ASP A 85 22.06 -17.72 9.18
CA ASP A 85 22.58 -19.09 9.33
C ASP A 85 23.59 -19.35 8.20
N CYS A 86 24.84 -19.52 8.56
CA CYS A 86 25.93 -19.75 7.60
C CYS A 86 26.52 -21.17 7.73
N ASP A 87 25.72 -22.11 8.24
CA ASP A 87 26.14 -23.50 8.38
C ASP A 87 27.51 -23.62 9.06
N THR A 88 28.45 -24.35 8.45
CA THR A 88 29.85 -24.54 8.95
C THR A 88 30.83 -23.48 8.40
N GLY A 89 30.33 -22.41 7.75
CA GLY A 89 31.15 -21.39 7.09
C GLY A 89 31.58 -21.75 5.66
N TYR A 90 30.86 -22.67 5.03
CA TYR A 90 31.03 -23.10 3.62
C TYR A 90 32.43 -23.60 3.23
N GLY A 91 33.21 -24.09 4.18
CA GLY A 91 34.52 -24.64 3.94
C GLY A 91 35.51 -24.38 5.09
N ASN A 92 36.75 -24.02 4.76
CA ASN A 92 37.79 -23.69 5.73
C ASN A 92 37.81 -22.21 6.12
N SER A 93 38.80 -21.76 6.88
CA SER A 93 38.95 -20.37 7.34
C SER A 93 38.99 -19.34 6.18
N ASN A 94 39.56 -19.70 5.03
CA ASN A 94 39.57 -18.79 3.85
C ASN A 94 38.16 -18.56 3.30
N ASN A 95 37.33 -19.61 3.28
CA ASN A 95 35.92 -19.49 2.88
C ASN A 95 35.15 -18.61 3.87
N VAL A 96 35.38 -18.78 5.17
CA VAL A 96 34.78 -17.96 6.23
C VAL A 96 35.15 -16.48 6.10
N MET A 97 36.42 -16.15 5.83
CA MET A 97 36.84 -14.78 5.58
C MET A 97 36.09 -14.14 4.40
N TYR A 98 35.96 -14.91 3.29
CA TYR A 98 35.24 -14.44 2.11
C TYR A 98 33.74 -14.28 2.41
N MET A 99 33.13 -15.23 3.09
CA MET A 99 31.74 -15.21 3.52
C MET A 99 31.43 -13.97 4.35
N VAL A 100 32.18 -13.72 5.43
CA VAL A 100 31.95 -12.56 6.33
C VAL A 100 31.98 -11.26 5.54
N LYS A 101 32.98 -11.03 4.70
CA LYS A 101 33.06 -9.82 3.85
C LYS A 101 31.81 -9.64 2.96
N LYS A 102 31.25 -10.74 2.45
CA LYS A 102 30.08 -10.69 1.54
C LYS A 102 28.78 -10.44 2.30
N TYR A 103 28.58 -11.10 3.44
CA TYR A 103 27.39 -10.92 4.26
C TYR A 103 27.36 -9.51 4.89
N GLU A 104 28.48 -9.04 5.41
CA GLU A 104 28.58 -7.68 5.94
C GLU A 104 28.33 -6.63 4.86
N ALA A 105 28.93 -6.77 3.66
CA ALA A 105 28.69 -5.87 2.54
C ALA A 105 27.23 -5.88 2.06
N ALA A 106 26.49 -6.97 2.26
CA ALA A 106 25.06 -7.08 2.00
C ALA A 106 24.19 -6.46 3.12
N GLY A 107 24.79 -5.87 4.16
CA GLY A 107 24.07 -5.22 5.26
C GLY A 107 23.50 -6.18 6.31
N ILE A 108 23.89 -7.46 6.28
CA ILE A 108 23.52 -8.45 7.29
C ILE A 108 24.14 -8.05 8.62
N ALA A 109 23.38 -8.19 9.71
CA ALA A 109 23.80 -7.73 11.03
C ALA A 109 24.72 -8.71 11.76
N ALA A 110 24.53 -9.99 11.55
CA ALA A 110 25.34 -11.05 12.15
C ALA A 110 25.33 -12.33 11.31
N VAL A 111 26.36 -13.14 11.47
CA VAL A 111 26.43 -14.49 10.93
C VAL A 111 26.56 -15.50 12.07
N THR A 112 25.94 -16.65 11.91
CA THR A 112 26.06 -17.78 12.81
C THR A 112 26.77 -18.93 12.10
N ILE A 113 27.83 -19.46 12.71
CA ILE A 113 28.63 -20.58 12.17
C ILE A 113 28.61 -21.71 13.20
N GLU A 114 28.35 -22.95 12.76
CA GLU A 114 28.32 -24.14 13.64
C GLU A 114 29.61 -24.96 13.56
N ASP A 115 29.96 -25.60 14.66
CA ASP A 115 31.20 -26.41 14.83
C ASP A 115 31.12 -27.85 14.30
N LYS A 116 30.20 -28.14 13.38
CA LYS A 116 30.18 -29.39 12.62
C LYS A 116 31.26 -29.45 11.54
N LYS A 117 31.60 -30.67 11.12
CA LYS A 117 32.40 -30.86 9.91
C LYS A 117 31.63 -30.53 8.66
N PHE A 118 32.31 -29.89 7.71
CA PHE A 118 31.79 -29.67 6.36
C PHE A 118 31.92 -30.93 5.48
N PRO A 119 30.94 -31.33 4.67
CA PRO A 119 29.57 -30.85 4.66
C PRO A 119 28.77 -31.30 5.86
N LYS A 120 27.91 -30.44 6.41
CA LYS A 120 27.07 -30.74 7.56
C LYS A 120 25.97 -31.76 7.24
N VAL A 121 25.39 -32.33 8.28
CA VAL A 121 24.12 -33.05 8.27
C VAL A 121 23.17 -32.33 9.23
N ASN A 122 21.89 -32.21 8.86
CA ASN A 122 20.88 -31.58 9.71
C ASN A 122 20.85 -32.22 11.11
N SER A 123 20.76 -31.39 12.15
CA SER A 123 20.89 -31.81 13.55
C SER A 123 19.80 -32.79 14.03
N TYR A 124 18.64 -32.81 13.37
CA TYR A 124 17.50 -33.66 13.68
C TYR A 124 17.51 -35.01 12.95
N ILE A 125 18.37 -35.17 11.93
CA ILE A 125 18.48 -36.46 11.21
C ILE A 125 19.39 -37.41 11.98
N PRO A 126 18.94 -38.64 12.26
CA PRO A 126 19.77 -39.66 12.88
C PRO A 126 21.02 -40.00 12.04
N GLY A 127 22.10 -40.36 12.68
CA GLY A 127 23.33 -40.82 12.05
C GLY A 127 24.52 -39.91 12.34
N ARG A 128 25.34 -39.62 11.32
CA ARG A 128 26.61 -38.92 11.46
C ARG A 128 26.46 -37.47 11.92
N GLN A 129 26.80 -37.21 13.19
CA GLN A 129 26.86 -35.86 13.77
C GLN A 129 28.33 -35.59 14.19
N GLU A 130 29.20 -35.36 13.19
CA GLU A 130 30.64 -35.17 13.44
C GLU A 130 30.93 -33.68 13.70
N LEU A 131 31.72 -33.44 14.77
CA LEU A 131 32.20 -32.10 15.10
C LEU A 131 33.61 -31.87 14.52
N ALA A 132 33.89 -30.65 14.16
CA ALA A 132 35.24 -30.20 13.83
C ALA A 132 36.11 -30.20 15.09
N PRO A 133 37.44 -30.42 14.98
CA PRO A 133 38.35 -30.14 16.08
C PRO A 133 38.19 -28.71 16.58
N ILE A 134 38.29 -28.49 17.90
CA ILE A 134 38.19 -27.15 18.52
C ILE A 134 39.14 -26.18 17.81
N ALA A 135 40.42 -26.55 17.62
CA ALA A 135 41.41 -25.70 17.00
C ALA A 135 41.05 -25.27 15.56
N GLU A 136 40.38 -26.15 14.78
CA GLU A 136 39.87 -25.79 13.44
C GLU A 136 38.79 -24.75 13.53
N PHE A 137 37.81 -24.93 14.42
CA PHE A 137 36.70 -23.98 14.53
C PHE A 137 37.13 -22.67 15.17
N VAL A 138 38.04 -22.67 16.15
CA VAL A 138 38.73 -21.47 16.67
C VAL A 138 39.38 -20.69 15.51
N GLY A 139 40.09 -21.41 14.63
CA GLY A 139 40.68 -20.78 13.42
C GLY A 139 39.64 -20.14 12.52
N LYS A 140 38.43 -20.70 12.38
CA LYS A 140 37.32 -20.12 11.63
C LYS A 140 36.80 -18.85 12.32
N ILE A 141 36.62 -18.85 13.64
CA ILE A 141 36.15 -17.67 14.39
C ILE A 141 37.19 -16.52 14.30
N LEU A 142 38.47 -16.81 14.53
CA LEU A 142 39.54 -15.82 14.36
C LEU A 142 39.55 -15.23 12.94
N ALA A 143 39.38 -16.05 11.91
CA ALA A 143 39.32 -15.64 10.53
C ALA A 143 38.08 -14.75 10.25
N ALA A 144 36.93 -15.12 10.81
CA ALA A 144 35.69 -14.32 10.74
C ALA A 144 35.89 -12.92 11.36
N LYS A 145 36.39 -12.88 12.57
CA LYS A 145 36.63 -11.61 13.32
C LYS A 145 37.66 -10.72 12.63
N ASN A 146 38.71 -11.32 12.06
CA ASN A 146 39.72 -10.57 11.31
C ASN A 146 39.20 -10.06 9.93
N ALA A 147 38.17 -10.68 9.39
CA ALA A 147 37.62 -10.32 8.08
C ALA A 147 36.53 -9.25 8.15
N GLN A 148 35.86 -9.06 9.30
CA GLN A 148 34.83 -8.05 9.49
C GLN A 148 35.43 -6.63 9.37
N VAL A 149 34.64 -5.69 8.86
CA VAL A 149 35.02 -4.27 8.68
C VAL A 149 34.48 -3.43 9.83
N SER A 150 33.24 -3.68 10.23
CA SER A 150 32.57 -2.94 11.31
C SER A 150 32.63 -3.72 12.63
N GLU A 151 32.97 -3.02 13.72
CA GLU A 151 32.89 -3.59 15.07
C GLU A 151 31.45 -3.93 15.48
N ASP A 152 30.46 -3.34 14.84
CA ASP A 152 29.04 -3.62 15.10
C ASP A 152 28.59 -4.97 14.52
N PHE A 153 29.24 -5.46 13.44
CA PHE A 153 28.94 -6.77 12.88
C PHE A 153 29.26 -7.89 13.87
N MET A 154 28.37 -8.89 13.98
CA MET A 154 28.52 -9.93 15.00
C MET A 154 28.80 -11.31 14.39
N VAL A 155 29.66 -12.10 15.05
CA VAL A 155 29.93 -13.50 14.74
C VAL A 155 29.45 -14.35 15.91
N ILE A 156 28.41 -15.17 15.66
CA ILE A 156 27.79 -16.05 16.65
C ILE A 156 28.33 -17.47 16.43
N ALA A 157 28.95 -18.04 17.44
CA ALA A 157 29.45 -19.41 17.40
C ALA A 157 28.35 -20.37 17.88
N ARG A 158 27.95 -21.33 17.03
CA ARG A 158 26.97 -22.36 17.38
C ARG A 158 27.68 -23.64 17.80
N VAL A 159 27.36 -24.07 19.02
CA VAL A 159 27.92 -25.27 19.66
C VAL A 159 26.97 -26.44 19.47
N GLU A 160 27.41 -27.46 18.76
CA GLU A 160 26.65 -28.68 18.44
C GLU A 160 27.03 -29.90 19.30
N ALA A 161 27.79 -29.71 20.38
CA ALA A 161 28.26 -30.80 21.23
C ALA A 161 27.11 -31.61 21.87
N LEU A 162 26.03 -30.96 22.31
CA LEU A 162 24.84 -31.64 22.84
C LEU A 162 24.09 -32.41 21.74
N ILE A 163 24.00 -31.89 20.54
CA ILE A 163 23.43 -32.55 19.36
C ILE A 163 24.22 -33.83 19.02
N ALA A 164 25.55 -33.75 19.10
CA ALA A 164 26.45 -34.88 18.84
C ALA A 164 26.50 -35.91 19.99
N GLY A 165 25.89 -35.58 21.13
CA GLY A 165 25.89 -36.48 22.32
C GLY A 165 27.21 -36.47 23.10
N TRP A 166 27.99 -35.38 22.97
CA TRP A 166 29.29 -35.27 23.68
C TRP A 166 29.16 -34.70 25.09
N GLY A 167 27.96 -34.25 25.49
CA GLY A 167 27.62 -33.83 26.84
C GLY A 167 28.01 -32.41 27.22
N GLN A 168 27.64 -32.00 28.44
CA GLN A 168 27.75 -30.64 28.95
C GLN A 168 29.18 -30.13 29.07
N GLU A 169 30.09 -30.98 29.58
CA GLU A 169 31.49 -30.59 29.77
C GLU A 169 32.16 -30.20 28.45
N GLU A 170 31.95 -30.98 27.39
CA GLU A 170 32.47 -30.66 26.07
C GLU A 170 31.80 -29.45 25.46
N ALA A 171 30.49 -29.27 25.67
CA ALA A 171 29.78 -28.09 25.22
C ALA A 171 30.34 -26.81 25.83
N LEU A 172 30.56 -26.79 27.14
CA LEU A 172 31.18 -25.68 27.87
C LEU A 172 32.63 -25.42 27.43
N ARG A 173 33.43 -26.48 27.29
CA ARG A 173 34.81 -26.39 26.83
C ARG A 173 34.92 -25.73 25.44
N ARG A 174 34.03 -26.09 24.52
CA ARG A 174 33.96 -25.53 23.18
C ARG A 174 33.49 -24.06 23.22
N ALA A 175 32.42 -23.78 23.95
CA ALA A 175 31.90 -22.44 24.09
C ALA A 175 32.95 -21.44 24.60
N HIS A 176 33.70 -21.79 25.67
CA HIS A 176 34.79 -20.96 26.20
C HIS A 176 35.90 -20.74 25.16
N ALA A 177 36.37 -21.79 24.48
CA ALA A 177 37.37 -21.63 23.43
C ALA A 177 36.93 -20.72 22.26
N TYR A 178 35.63 -20.70 21.92
CA TYR A 178 35.09 -19.85 20.87
C TYR A 178 34.94 -18.40 21.32
N VAL A 179 34.59 -18.15 22.58
CA VAL A 179 34.62 -16.80 23.17
C VAL A 179 36.03 -16.24 23.23
N GLU A 180 37.03 -17.04 23.68
CA GLU A 180 38.43 -16.64 23.65
C GLU A 180 38.92 -16.32 22.24
N ALA A 181 38.38 -16.98 21.22
CA ALA A 181 38.64 -16.68 19.81
C ALA A 181 37.91 -15.43 19.30
N GLY A 182 37.05 -14.80 20.10
CA GLY A 182 36.36 -13.55 19.80
C GLY A 182 34.92 -13.69 19.27
N ALA A 183 34.27 -14.83 19.47
CA ALA A 183 32.84 -14.96 19.18
C ALA A 183 32.03 -13.93 20.01
N ASP A 184 31.09 -13.21 19.38
CA ASP A 184 30.29 -12.17 20.04
C ASP A 184 29.13 -12.76 20.87
N ALA A 185 28.70 -13.98 20.57
CA ALA A 185 27.69 -14.71 21.31
C ALA A 185 27.84 -16.22 21.07
N ILE A 186 27.30 -17.04 21.97
CA ILE A 186 27.25 -18.50 21.88
C ILE A 186 25.82 -18.96 21.65
N LEU A 187 25.59 -19.66 20.54
CA LEU A 187 24.34 -20.37 20.30
C LEU A 187 24.53 -21.82 20.76
N ILE A 188 23.92 -22.18 21.91
CA ILE A 188 23.90 -23.56 22.39
C ILE A 188 22.66 -24.27 21.84
N HIS A 189 22.87 -25.40 21.17
CA HIS A 189 21.82 -26.14 20.50
C HIS A 189 21.60 -27.52 21.11
N SER A 190 20.32 -27.85 21.34
CA SER A 190 19.90 -29.18 21.84
C SER A 190 18.71 -29.68 21.00
N LYS A 191 18.63 -31.02 20.87
CA LYS A 191 17.48 -31.74 20.30
C LYS A 191 16.66 -32.47 21.34
N SER A 192 16.97 -32.31 22.64
CA SER A 192 16.16 -32.82 23.74
C SER A 192 14.72 -32.31 23.65
N ASN A 193 13.76 -33.14 24.04
CA ASN A 193 12.35 -32.73 24.11
C ASN A 193 12.01 -31.94 25.39
N THR A 194 12.98 -31.83 26.33
CA THR A 194 12.89 -31.05 27.54
C THR A 194 14.00 -30.00 27.56
N PRO A 195 13.83 -28.86 28.27
CA PRO A 195 14.82 -27.81 28.32
C PRO A 195 16.03 -28.10 29.20
N ASP A 196 16.09 -29.27 29.88
CA ASP A 196 17.07 -29.56 30.93
C ASP A 196 18.50 -29.32 30.46
N GLU A 197 18.90 -29.82 29.28
CA GLU A 197 20.24 -29.63 28.75
C GLU A 197 20.62 -28.15 28.60
N ILE A 198 19.66 -27.30 28.17
CA ILE A 198 19.87 -25.85 28.02
C ILE A 198 19.91 -25.16 29.37
N VAL A 199 19.02 -25.55 30.30
CA VAL A 199 18.98 -25.01 31.66
C VAL A 199 20.29 -25.35 32.41
N ASP A 200 20.78 -26.57 32.30
CA ASP A 200 22.04 -27.01 32.93
C ASP A 200 23.23 -26.26 32.32
N PHE A 201 23.25 -26.10 30.99
CA PHE A 201 24.29 -25.33 30.34
C PHE A 201 24.26 -23.85 30.80
N ALA A 202 23.11 -23.21 30.80
CA ALA A 202 22.96 -21.81 31.20
C ALA A 202 23.36 -21.56 32.66
N LYS A 203 23.05 -22.51 33.57
CA LYS A 203 23.47 -22.44 34.98
C LYS A 203 24.96 -22.62 35.19
N ALA A 204 25.62 -23.41 34.34
CA ALA A 204 27.06 -23.64 34.39
C ALA A 204 27.88 -22.60 33.61
N TRP A 205 27.20 -21.78 32.79
CA TRP A 205 27.84 -20.73 31.98
C TRP A 205 28.22 -19.54 32.84
N ASP A 206 29.43 -19.07 32.70
CA ASP A 206 29.98 -17.94 33.45
C ASP A 206 29.65 -16.55 32.85
N PHE A 207 28.77 -16.52 31.83
CA PHE A 207 28.36 -15.31 31.08
C PHE A 207 29.50 -14.55 30.41
N SER A 208 30.61 -15.22 30.08
CA SER A 208 31.71 -14.66 29.31
C SER A 208 31.28 -14.14 27.93
N ALA A 209 30.17 -14.62 27.39
CA ALA A 209 29.46 -14.07 26.24
C ALA A 209 27.95 -14.30 26.35
N PRO A 210 27.11 -13.50 25.66
CA PRO A 210 25.67 -13.69 25.60
C PRO A 210 25.25 -15.04 25.02
N LEU A 211 24.18 -15.65 25.59
CA LEU A 211 23.63 -16.92 25.11
C LEU A 211 22.49 -16.73 24.14
N VAL A 212 22.48 -17.57 23.09
CA VAL A 212 21.43 -17.70 22.07
C VAL A 212 20.89 -19.11 22.08
N ILE A 213 19.56 -19.29 21.96
CA ILE A 213 18.91 -20.60 21.91
C ILE A 213 17.93 -20.74 20.76
N VAL A 214 17.63 -21.99 20.37
CA VAL A 214 16.63 -22.38 19.36
C VAL A 214 15.69 -23.42 19.97
N PRO A 215 14.58 -23.03 20.64
CA PRO A 215 13.76 -23.93 21.45
C PRO A 215 12.75 -24.75 20.62
N THR A 216 13.10 -25.17 19.41
CA THR A 216 12.18 -25.91 18.52
C THR A 216 11.75 -27.26 19.11
N SER A 217 12.64 -27.97 19.83
CA SER A 217 12.36 -29.27 20.43
C SER A 217 11.80 -29.18 21.85
N TYR A 218 12.02 -28.07 22.56
CA TYR A 218 11.62 -27.81 23.94
C TYR A 218 10.82 -26.50 24.04
N PRO A 219 9.61 -26.46 23.45
CA PRO A 219 8.87 -25.20 23.24
C PRO A 219 8.21 -24.65 24.51
N MET A 220 8.41 -25.27 25.67
CA MET A 220 7.74 -24.89 26.91
C MET A 220 8.41 -23.74 27.68
N LEU A 221 9.65 -23.35 27.34
CA LEU A 221 10.31 -22.21 27.98
C LEU A 221 9.61 -20.89 27.66
N THR A 222 9.21 -20.18 28.70
CA THR A 222 8.66 -18.81 28.57
C THR A 222 9.78 -17.78 28.44
N LEU A 223 9.46 -16.58 27.91
CA LEU A 223 10.43 -15.48 27.83
C LEU A 223 10.98 -15.05 29.18
N GLU A 224 10.16 -15.13 30.24
CA GLU A 224 10.60 -14.80 31.61
C GLU A 224 11.62 -15.80 32.12
N GLU A 225 11.37 -17.10 31.93
CA GLU A 225 12.34 -18.17 32.30
C GLU A 225 13.64 -18.03 31.49
N MET A 226 13.56 -17.74 30.18
CA MET A 226 14.74 -17.47 29.36
C MET A 226 15.55 -16.28 29.90
N LYS A 227 14.88 -15.20 30.29
CA LYS A 227 15.53 -14.03 30.89
C LYS A 227 16.22 -14.38 32.23
N GLN A 228 15.54 -15.14 33.08
CA GLN A 228 16.11 -15.61 34.38
C GLN A 228 17.32 -16.51 34.18
N LEU A 229 17.37 -17.28 33.10
CA LEU A 229 18.52 -18.10 32.69
C LEU A 229 19.64 -17.31 32.01
N GLY A 230 19.50 -15.98 31.85
CA GLY A 230 20.49 -15.17 31.19
C GLY A 230 20.53 -15.33 29.65
N ILE A 231 19.50 -15.93 29.06
CA ILE A 231 19.39 -16.04 27.59
C ILE A 231 19.17 -14.68 27.00
N LYS A 232 20.01 -14.28 26.05
CA LYS A 232 19.99 -12.98 25.43
C LYS A 232 19.19 -12.93 24.14
N MET A 233 19.18 -14.03 23.38
CA MET A 233 18.44 -14.12 22.13
C MET A 233 17.76 -15.48 22.01
N VAL A 234 16.54 -15.48 21.49
CA VAL A 234 15.79 -16.69 21.13
C VAL A 234 15.43 -16.66 19.64
N ILE A 235 15.60 -17.80 18.97
CA ILE A 235 15.33 -17.98 17.54
C ILE A 235 14.17 -18.97 17.37
N TYR A 236 13.05 -18.49 16.84
CA TYR A 236 11.90 -19.31 16.43
C TYR A 236 12.09 -19.75 14.98
N ALA A 237 12.90 -20.81 14.76
CA ALA A 237 13.64 -21.06 13.54
C ALA A 237 12.81 -21.47 12.29
N ASN A 238 11.64 -22.14 12.43
CA ASN A 238 10.94 -22.71 11.25
C ASN A 238 9.41 -22.75 11.37
N HIS A 239 8.85 -21.99 12.27
CA HIS A 239 7.42 -22.04 12.58
C HIS A 239 6.57 -21.44 11.45
N GLY A 240 7.06 -20.36 10.83
CA GLY A 240 6.42 -19.72 9.68
C GLY A 240 6.31 -20.66 8.47
N LEU A 241 7.41 -21.27 8.08
CA LEU A 241 7.44 -22.24 6.96
C LEU A 241 6.50 -23.42 7.20
N ARG A 242 6.52 -24.02 8.41
CA ARG A 242 5.64 -25.14 8.76
C ARG A 242 4.16 -24.77 8.74
N ALA A 243 3.82 -23.55 9.18
CA ALA A 243 2.47 -23.01 9.10
C ALA A 243 2.05 -22.82 7.65
N ALA A 244 2.90 -22.22 6.81
CA ALA A 244 2.65 -22.02 5.38
C ALA A 244 2.40 -23.36 4.65
N ILE A 245 3.25 -24.37 4.88
CA ILE A 245 3.08 -25.70 4.28
C ILE A 245 1.70 -26.28 4.64
N LYS A 246 1.28 -26.17 5.92
CA LYS A 246 -0.02 -26.66 6.37
C LYS A 246 -1.16 -25.93 5.65
N ALA A 247 -1.14 -24.61 5.65
CA ALA A 247 -2.18 -23.77 5.02
C ALA A 247 -2.28 -24.03 3.52
N ILE A 248 -1.14 -24.10 2.81
CA ILE A 248 -1.12 -24.40 1.37
C ILE A 248 -1.74 -25.76 1.07
N ASN A 249 -1.41 -26.80 1.84
CA ASN A 249 -1.99 -28.13 1.65
C ASN A 249 -3.50 -28.15 1.90
N GLU A 250 -4.00 -27.45 2.91
CA GLU A 250 -5.43 -27.35 3.19
C GLU A 250 -6.17 -26.65 2.04
N VAL A 251 -5.66 -25.53 1.54
CA VAL A 251 -6.25 -24.78 0.43
C VAL A 251 -6.25 -25.59 -0.86
N PHE A 252 -5.11 -26.19 -1.25
CA PHE A 252 -5.02 -26.97 -2.49
C PHE A 252 -5.87 -28.23 -2.45
N SER A 253 -5.98 -28.89 -1.30
CA SER A 253 -6.84 -30.07 -1.12
C SER A 253 -8.32 -29.70 -1.31
N GLU A 254 -8.74 -28.55 -0.76
CA GLU A 254 -10.12 -28.05 -0.87
C GLU A 254 -10.45 -27.67 -2.31
N ILE A 255 -9.59 -26.93 -2.99
CA ILE A 255 -9.76 -26.58 -4.41
C ILE A 255 -9.86 -27.83 -5.26
N LYS A 256 -8.97 -28.82 -5.07
CA LYS A 256 -8.99 -30.07 -5.82
C LYS A 256 -10.27 -30.86 -5.57
N ARG A 257 -10.77 -30.87 -4.34
CA ARG A 257 -11.99 -31.60 -3.95
C ARG A 257 -13.24 -30.96 -4.51
N THR A 258 -13.35 -29.62 -4.52
CA THR A 258 -14.57 -28.88 -4.84
C THR A 258 -14.59 -28.33 -6.27
N GLY A 259 -13.43 -28.04 -6.85
CA GLY A 259 -13.30 -27.27 -8.10
C GLY A 259 -13.75 -25.81 -7.98
N ARG A 260 -13.92 -25.28 -6.74
CA ARG A 260 -14.48 -23.96 -6.46
C ARG A 260 -13.47 -23.13 -5.65
N LEU A 261 -13.49 -21.81 -5.87
CA LEU A 261 -12.62 -20.86 -5.16
C LEU A 261 -13.33 -20.15 -4.00
N ASP A 262 -14.65 -20.03 -4.06
CA ASP A 262 -15.44 -19.38 -3.00
C ASP A 262 -15.39 -20.13 -1.65
N THR A 263 -15.06 -21.43 -1.67
CA THR A 263 -14.92 -22.26 -0.46
C THR A 263 -13.61 -22.03 0.32
N ILE A 264 -12.72 -21.20 -0.18
CA ILE A 264 -11.41 -20.93 0.44
C ILE A 264 -11.19 -19.45 0.78
N ASN A 265 -12.16 -18.57 0.55
CA ASN A 265 -12.01 -17.13 0.76
C ASN A 265 -11.62 -16.75 2.19
N ASP A 266 -12.08 -17.53 3.18
CA ASP A 266 -11.75 -17.37 4.60
C ASP A 266 -10.38 -17.96 5.01
N LYS A 267 -9.72 -18.67 4.09
CA LYS A 267 -8.44 -19.36 4.32
C LYS A 267 -7.25 -18.67 3.65
N ILE A 268 -7.50 -17.62 2.88
CA ILE A 268 -6.47 -16.88 2.14
C ILE A 268 -6.60 -15.38 2.41
N VAL A 269 -5.48 -14.68 2.34
CA VAL A 269 -5.48 -13.21 2.47
C VAL A 269 -6.04 -12.55 1.20
N PRO A 270 -6.75 -11.41 1.33
CA PRO A 270 -7.22 -10.64 0.18
C PRO A 270 -6.05 -10.16 -0.70
N MET A 271 -6.29 -10.03 -2.02
CA MET A 271 -5.28 -9.53 -2.95
C MET A 271 -4.72 -8.15 -2.58
N ASN A 272 -5.56 -7.27 -1.99
CA ASN A 272 -5.11 -5.95 -1.54
C ASN A 272 -4.01 -6.04 -0.49
N GLU A 273 -4.10 -6.97 0.46
CA GLU A 273 -3.05 -7.21 1.46
C GLU A 273 -1.74 -7.68 0.80
N VAL A 274 -1.82 -8.51 -0.24
CA VAL A 274 -0.64 -8.92 -1.02
C VAL A 274 -0.02 -7.71 -1.73
N PHE A 275 -0.82 -6.81 -2.29
CA PHE A 275 -0.34 -5.59 -2.94
C PHE A 275 0.33 -4.63 -1.96
N GLU A 276 -0.19 -4.51 -0.73
CA GLU A 276 0.44 -3.72 0.34
C GLU A 276 1.80 -4.31 0.74
N LEU A 277 1.86 -5.62 0.94
CA LEU A 277 3.11 -6.34 1.25
C LEU A 277 4.18 -6.15 0.15
N GLN A 278 3.77 -6.12 -1.12
CA GLN A 278 4.67 -5.87 -2.26
C GLN A 278 5.09 -4.41 -2.42
N GLY A 279 4.46 -3.46 -1.73
CA GLY A 279 4.71 -2.04 -1.92
C GLY A 279 4.12 -1.48 -3.23
N MET A 280 3.06 -2.09 -3.77
CA MET A 280 2.43 -1.68 -5.02
C MET A 280 1.87 -0.25 -4.96
N ILE A 281 1.34 0.16 -3.80
CA ILE A 281 0.80 1.51 -3.58
C ILE A 281 1.92 2.54 -3.72
N GLN A 282 3.06 2.31 -3.05
CA GLN A 282 4.23 3.19 -3.10
C GLN A 282 4.81 3.27 -4.51
N MET A 283 4.86 2.15 -5.24
CA MET A 283 5.29 2.12 -6.63
C MET A 283 4.40 3.01 -7.51
N LYS A 284 3.07 2.91 -7.37
CA LYS A 284 2.12 3.76 -8.11
C LYS A 284 2.31 5.26 -7.84
N GLU A 285 2.60 5.63 -6.58
CA GLU A 285 2.89 7.03 -6.24
C GLU A 285 4.19 7.51 -6.91
N MET A 286 5.23 6.68 -6.94
CA MET A 286 6.47 7.00 -7.63
C MET A 286 6.29 7.09 -9.16
N GLU A 287 5.44 6.25 -9.74
CA GLU A 287 5.10 6.32 -11.17
C GLU A 287 4.47 7.67 -11.55
N LYS A 288 3.61 8.22 -10.70
CA LYS A 288 3.01 9.55 -10.93
C LYS A 288 4.09 10.64 -11.04
N ILE A 289 5.16 10.52 -10.25
CA ILE A 289 6.26 11.50 -10.20
C ILE A 289 7.25 11.32 -11.37
N TYR A 290 7.60 10.09 -11.70
CA TYR A 290 8.77 9.81 -12.53
C TYR A 290 8.47 9.32 -13.94
N LEU A 291 7.34 8.64 -14.18
CA LEU A 291 7.04 8.12 -15.51
C LEU A 291 6.43 9.16 -16.46
N ARG A 292 5.94 10.28 -15.93
CA ARG A 292 5.31 11.36 -16.70
C ARG A 292 5.85 12.75 -16.34
N PRO A 293 7.18 12.97 -16.38
CA PRO A 293 7.72 14.28 -16.10
C PRO A 293 7.27 15.25 -17.19
N GLY A 294 6.46 16.27 -16.81
CA GLY A 294 5.95 17.30 -17.71
C GLY A 294 4.53 17.06 -18.25
N GLU A 295 3.88 15.94 -18.02
CA GLU A 295 2.42 15.84 -18.18
C GLU A 295 1.76 16.53 -16.98
N GLU A 296 0.86 17.46 -17.26
CA GLU A 296 0.08 18.15 -16.22
C GLU A 296 -0.78 17.12 -15.47
N GLN A 297 -0.58 16.99 -14.16
CA GLN A 297 -1.41 16.10 -13.35
C GLN A 297 -2.82 16.69 -13.25
N ILE A 298 -3.81 15.90 -13.64
CA ILE A 298 -5.22 16.27 -13.52
C ILE A 298 -5.90 15.22 -12.62
N LYS A 299 -6.48 15.69 -11.53
CA LYS A 299 -7.30 14.86 -10.64
C LYS A 299 -8.77 15.08 -10.93
N VAL A 300 -9.58 14.05 -10.77
CA VAL A 300 -11.01 14.09 -11.04
C VAL A 300 -11.80 13.93 -9.75
N ILE A 301 -12.81 14.75 -9.57
CA ILE A 301 -13.75 14.70 -8.43
C ILE A 301 -15.16 14.50 -8.97
N ILE A 302 -15.83 13.44 -8.52
CA ILE A 302 -17.20 13.11 -8.89
C ILE A 302 -18.08 13.13 -7.64
N PRO A 303 -18.84 14.20 -7.39
CA PRO A 303 -19.79 14.23 -6.26
C PRO A 303 -21.00 13.34 -6.59
N ALA A 304 -21.16 12.24 -5.87
CA ALA A 304 -22.22 11.25 -6.02
C ALA A 304 -22.96 10.95 -4.71
N ALA A 305 -22.90 11.87 -3.74
CA ALA A 305 -23.41 11.64 -2.39
C ALA A 305 -24.93 11.83 -2.24
N GLY A 306 -25.59 12.56 -3.16
CA GLY A 306 -26.99 12.93 -3.06
C GLY A 306 -27.94 11.75 -3.24
N ALA A 307 -29.09 11.80 -2.53
CA ALA A 307 -30.20 10.92 -2.81
C ALA A 307 -30.92 11.40 -4.10
N PRO A 308 -31.55 10.48 -4.87
CA PRO A 308 -32.37 10.87 -6.01
C PRO A 308 -33.52 11.78 -5.56
N HIS A 309 -33.60 12.98 -6.13
CA HIS A 309 -34.69 13.92 -5.87
C HIS A 309 -35.47 14.19 -7.15
N ASN A 310 -36.81 14.22 -7.07
CA ASN A 310 -37.72 14.50 -8.21
C ASN A 310 -37.52 13.59 -9.44
N GLN A 311 -37.13 12.35 -9.24
CA GLN A 311 -36.89 11.36 -10.31
C GLN A 311 -37.91 10.22 -10.27
N GLU A 312 -39.20 10.55 -9.99
CA GLU A 312 -40.30 9.58 -9.92
C GLU A 312 -40.35 8.60 -11.11
N SER A 313 -39.96 9.09 -12.29
CA SER A 313 -39.91 8.25 -13.51
C SER A 313 -38.75 7.23 -13.52
N LEU A 314 -37.75 7.36 -12.67
CA LEU A 314 -36.60 6.47 -12.56
C LEU A 314 -36.63 5.58 -11.29
N GLU A 315 -37.54 5.83 -10.35
CA GLU A 315 -37.60 5.10 -9.07
C GLU A 315 -37.59 3.58 -9.25
N ALA A 316 -38.41 3.07 -10.18
CA ALA A 316 -38.49 1.63 -10.47
C ALA A 316 -37.19 1.03 -11.00
N LEU A 317 -36.33 1.82 -11.65
CA LEU A 317 -35.05 1.38 -12.19
C LEU A 317 -33.93 1.47 -11.16
N LEU A 318 -34.01 2.44 -10.27
CA LEU A 318 -32.99 2.66 -9.25
C LEU A 318 -33.02 1.60 -8.16
N GLN A 319 -34.22 1.03 -7.85
CA GLN A 319 -34.36 -0.05 -6.85
C GLN A 319 -33.59 0.25 -5.54
N ASP A 320 -33.71 1.45 -5.03
CA ASP A 320 -32.97 1.94 -3.87
C ASP A 320 -31.45 2.15 -4.09
N ARG A 321 -30.96 2.23 -5.32
CA ARG A 321 -29.56 2.54 -5.64
C ARG A 321 -29.34 4.03 -5.86
N PRO A 322 -28.10 4.53 -5.66
CA PRO A 322 -27.71 5.88 -6.08
C PRO A 322 -27.83 6.02 -7.60
N LEU A 323 -28.17 7.22 -8.08
CA LEU A 323 -28.28 7.49 -9.52
C LEU A 323 -26.98 7.16 -10.28
N ALA A 324 -25.83 7.45 -9.68
CA ALA A 324 -24.52 7.10 -10.24
C ALA A 324 -24.35 5.58 -10.50
N MET A 325 -25.11 4.74 -9.79
CA MET A 325 -25.10 3.29 -9.95
C MET A 325 -26.25 2.76 -10.84
N LEU A 326 -26.98 3.64 -11.54
CA LEU A 326 -27.99 3.23 -12.52
C LEU A 326 -27.34 2.42 -13.64
N ASP A 327 -27.85 1.22 -13.87
CA ASP A 327 -27.38 0.36 -14.96
C ASP A 327 -27.79 0.92 -16.34
N ILE A 328 -26.81 1.06 -17.22
CA ILE A 328 -27.00 1.42 -18.63
C ILE A 328 -26.32 0.34 -19.48
N ASN A 329 -27.10 -0.62 -19.99
CA ASN A 329 -26.60 -1.73 -20.80
C ASN A 329 -25.46 -2.51 -20.13
N GLY A 330 -25.68 -2.97 -18.88
CA GLY A 330 -24.78 -3.86 -18.15
C GLY A 330 -23.60 -3.19 -17.46
N LYS A 331 -23.56 -1.84 -17.42
CA LYS A 331 -22.56 -1.06 -16.65
C LYS A 331 -23.25 0.11 -15.96
N SER A 332 -22.80 0.44 -14.76
CA SER A 332 -23.32 1.62 -14.07
C SER A 332 -22.92 2.92 -14.80
N LEU A 333 -23.72 3.97 -14.62
CA LEU A 333 -23.44 5.33 -15.11
C LEU A 333 -22.02 5.78 -14.68
N LEU A 334 -21.68 5.56 -13.43
CA LEU A 334 -20.35 5.89 -12.89
C LEU A 334 -19.24 5.11 -13.60
N GLN A 335 -19.42 3.79 -13.82
CA GLN A 335 -18.42 2.97 -14.49
C GLN A 335 -18.17 3.46 -15.93
N ARG A 336 -19.23 3.87 -16.66
CA ARG A 336 -19.09 4.44 -18.00
C ARG A 336 -18.32 5.76 -18.01
N ASN A 337 -18.57 6.61 -17.02
CA ASN A 337 -17.82 7.85 -16.86
C ASN A 337 -16.34 7.59 -16.57
N ILE A 338 -16.03 6.62 -15.71
CA ILE A 338 -14.65 6.24 -15.41
C ILE A 338 -13.96 5.68 -16.66
N GLU A 339 -14.62 4.83 -17.45
CA GLU A 339 -14.07 4.32 -18.70
C GLU A 339 -13.79 5.44 -19.71
N THR A 340 -14.65 6.46 -19.77
CA THR A 340 -14.45 7.63 -20.63
C THR A 340 -13.28 8.50 -20.16
N LEU A 341 -13.14 8.69 -18.84
CA LEU A 341 -12.00 9.39 -18.23
C LEU A 341 -10.69 8.62 -18.47
N ASN A 342 -10.70 7.30 -18.33
CA ASN A 342 -9.54 6.45 -18.59
C ASN A 342 -9.08 6.53 -20.07
N LYS A 343 -10.00 6.65 -21.02
CA LYS A 343 -9.68 6.91 -22.45
C LYS A 343 -8.95 8.24 -22.62
N SER A 344 -9.28 9.23 -21.78
CA SER A 344 -8.60 10.54 -21.71
C SER A 344 -7.35 10.52 -20.84
N LYS A 345 -6.88 9.35 -20.39
CA LYS A 345 -5.70 9.13 -19.51
C LYS A 345 -5.83 9.82 -18.14
N LEU A 346 -7.05 9.97 -17.65
CA LEU A 346 -7.34 10.49 -16.32
C LEU A 346 -7.69 9.32 -15.40
N TYR A 347 -6.76 8.97 -14.50
CA TYR A 347 -6.85 7.77 -13.65
C TYR A 347 -6.94 8.07 -12.15
N ASP A 348 -6.61 9.30 -11.72
CA ASP A 348 -6.74 9.72 -10.32
C ASP A 348 -8.14 10.29 -10.10
N ILE A 349 -9.09 9.38 -9.85
CA ILE A 349 -10.51 9.68 -9.76
C ILE A 349 -10.98 9.48 -8.33
N SER A 350 -11.57 10.52 -7.74
CA SER A 350 -12.18 10.53 -6.41
C SER A 350 -13.70 10.62 -6.55
N VAL A 351 -14.42 9.69 -5.91
CA VAL A 351 -15.89 9.64 -5.91
C VAL A 351 -16.38 9.89 -4.50
N ILE A 352 -17.24 10.88 -4.33
CA ILE A 352 -17.80 11.22 -3.01
C ILE A 352 -19.16 10.54 -2.86
N ARG A 353 -19.29 9.65 -1.88
CA ARG A 353 -20.48 8.86 -1.58
C ARG A 353 -21.24 9.41 -0.39
N GLY A 354 -22.53 9.12 -0.31
CA GLY A 354 -23.38 9.46 0.82
C GLY A 354 -24.59 8.54 0.88
N TYR A 355 -25.63 8.83 0.10
CA TYR A 355 -26.82 7.96 -0.01
C TYR A 355 -26.42 6.57 -0.51
N LYS A 356 -26.85 5.53 0.24
CA LYS A 356 -26.58 4.11 -0.11
C LYS A 356 -25.11 3.85 -0.52
N LYS A 357 -24.19 4.40 0.26
CA LYS A 357 -22.74 4.35 -0.04
C LYS A 357 -22.18 2.93 -0.26
N ASP A 358 -22.79 1.93 0.36
CA ASP A 358 -22.35 0.53 0.29
C ASP A 358 -22.74 -0.14 -1.05
N GLU A 359 -23.57 0.53 -1.88
CA GLU A 359 -23.92 0.08 -3.23
C GLU A 359 -22.87 0.47 -4.29
N PHE A 360 -21.83 1.23 -3.90
CA PHE A 360 -20.76 1.61 -4.81
C PHE A 360 -19.69 0.52 -4.85
N ASP A 361 -19.55 -0.15 -5.99
CA ASP A 361 -18.66 -1.30 -6.23
C ASP A 361 -17.68 -1.09 -7.40
N VAL A 362 -17.53 0.16 -7.90
CA VAL A 362 -16.68 0.44 -9.06
C VAL A 362 -15.21 0.51 -8.62
N GLU A 363 -14.37 -0.28 -9.28
CA GLU A 363 -12.93 -0.36 -9.03
C GLU A 363 -12.14 0.78 -9.71
N GLY A 364 -10.91 1.02 -9.23
CA GLY A 364 -9.99 1.99 -9.84
C GLY A 364 -10.25 3.44 -9.42
N VAL A 365 -11.04 3.69 -8.40
CA VAL A 365 -11.33 5.01 -7.83
C VAL A 365 -11.02 5.07 -6.33
N THR A 366 -10.83 6.28 -5.82
CA THR A 366 -10.75 6.53 -4.38
C THR A 366 -12.10 7.02 -3.88
N TYR A 367 -12.66 6.38 -2.87
CA TYR A 367 -13.94 6.79 -2.29
C TYR A 367 -13.75 7.71 -1.08
N PHE A 368 -14.54 8.78 -1.06
CA PHE A 368 -14.72 9.66 0.09
C PHE A 368 -16.18 9.63 0.51
N ASP A 369 -16.46 9.73 1.81
CA ASP A 369 -17.82 9.71 2.32
C ASP A 369 -18.24 11.10 2.80
N ASN A 370 -19.43 11.56 2.38
CA ASN A 370 -20.11 12.70 2.98
C ASN A 370 -21.15 12.20 3.98
N PRO A 371 -20.89 12.20 5.29
CA PRO A 371 -21.84 11.73 6.30
C PRO A 371 -23.04 12.67 6.47
N LYS A 372 -22.97 13.89 5.95
CA LYS A 372 -24.00 14.92 6.07
C LYS A 372 -24.78 15.16 4.76
N TYR A 373 -24.73 14.25 3.82
CA TYR A 373 -25.35 14.38 2.50
C TYR A 373 -26.86 14.73 2.53
N GLN A 374 -27.56 14.45 3.65
CA GLN A 374 -28.98 14.78 3.81
C GLN A 374 -29.24 16.27 4.12
N SER A 375 -28.28 16.96 4.72
CA SER A 375 -28.36 18.36 5.15
C SER A 375 -27.42 19.29 4.39
N GLU A 376 -26.51 18.75 3.62
CA GLU A 376 -25.51 19.49 2.85
C GLU A 376 -25.63 19.16 1.36
N HIS A 377 -25.28 20.13 0.51
CA HIS A 377 -25.42 20.02 -0.94
C HIS A 377 -24.08 19.67 -1.62
N VAL A 378 -24.03 19.75 -2.97
CA VAL A 378 -22.92 19.30 -3.81
C VAL A 378 -21.59 20.00 -3.51
N LEU A 379 -21.59 21.29 -3.13
CA LEU A 379 -20.36 22.01 -2.80
C LEU A 379 -19.67 21.40 -1.58
N SER A 380 -20.41 21.10 -0.52
CA SER A 380 -19.89 20.40 0.66
C SER A 380 -19.39 19.00 0.33
N SER A 381 -20.08 18.29 -0.56
CA SER A 381 -19.64 16.96 -1.03
C SER A 381 -18.29 17.05 -1.77
N ILE A 382 -18.10 18.03 -2.67
CA ILE A 382 -16.83 18.27 -3.36
C ILE A 382 -15.69 18.47 -2.35
N MET A 383 -15.94 19.23 -1.29
CA MET A 383 -14.95 19.52 -0.26
C MET A 383 -14.58 18.33 0.64
N CYS A 384 -15.37 17.25 0.65
CA CYS A 384 -14.97 16.00 1.33
C CYS A 384 -13.70 15.38 0.71
N ALA A 385 -13.39 15.68 -0.54
CA ALA A 385 -12.16 15.24 -1.22
C ALA A 385 -11.09 16.36 -1.32
N GLU A 386 -11.11 17.36 -0.43
CA GLU A 386 -10.21 18.52 -0.46
C GLU A 386 -8.73 18.13 -0.51
N GLU A 387 -8.33 17.06 0.16
CA GLU A 387 -6.94 16.58 0.15
C GLU A 387 -6.46 16.15 -1.24
N LYS A 388 -7.38 15.83 -2.16
CA LYS A 388 -7.08 15.53 -3.56
C LYS A 388 -7.02 16.77 -4.45
N MET A 389 -7.44 17.93 -3.96
CA MET A 389 -7.45 19.19 -4.70
C MET A 389 -6.12 19.95 -4.52
N ASP A 390 -5.02 19.41 -5.04
CA ASP A 390 -3.65 19.93 -4.90
C ASP A 390 -2.96 20.25 -6.25
N CYS A 391 -3.62 19.93 -7.37
CA CYS A 391 -3.17 20.20 -8.73
C CYS A 391 -4.38 20.58 -9.61
N LYS A 392 -4.20 20.64 -10.93
CA LYS A 392 -5.33 20.85 -11.87
C LYS A 392 -6.42 19.82 -11.60
N THR A 393 -7.64 20.29 -11.37
CA THR A 393 -8.76 19.46 -10.91
C THR A 393 -9.96 19.58 -11.84
N LEU A 394 -10.49 18.43 -12.25
CA LEU A 394 -11.69 18.28 -13.05
C LEU A 394 -12.84 17.83 -12.13
N ILE A 395 -13.91 18.60 -12.08
CA ILE A 395 -15.13 18.30 -11.34
C ILE A 395 -16.19 17.88 -12.36
N ILE A 396 -16.83 16.72 -12.14
CA ILE A 396 -17.87 16.19 -13.04
C ILE A 396 -19.04 15.69 -12.20
N TYR A 397 -20.25 16.16 -12.52
CA TYR A 397 -21.47 15.67 -11.88
C TYR A 397 -21.72 14.20 -12.22
N SER A 398 -22.27 13.45 -11.29
CA SER A 398 -22.41 12.00 -11.39
C SER A 398 -23.61 11.52 -12.21
N ASP A 399 -24.50 12.43 -12.59
CA ASP A 399 -25.74 12.17 -13.33
C ASP A 399 -25.65 12.43 -14.83
N ILE A 400 -24.45 12.71 -15.35
CA ILE A 400 -24.19 12.98 -16.77
C ILE A 400 -23.40 11.86 -17.43
N LEU A 401 -23.63 11.67 -18.73
CA LEU A 401 -22.75 10.95 -19.67
C LEU A 401 -22.09 11.96 -20.58
N PHE A 402 -20.86 11.70 -20.98
CA PHE A 402 -20.11 12.59 -21.87
C PHE A 402 -19.13 11.80 -22.76
N GLU A 403 -18.81 12.37 -23.90
CA GLU A 403 -17.85 11.81 -24.84
C GLU A 403 -16.42 12.26 -24.51
N HIS A 404 -15.42 11.40 -24.75
CA HIS A 404 -14.03 11.65 -24.37
C HIS A 404 -13.40 12.89 -25.02
N TRP A 405 -13.82 13.26 -26.26
CA TRP A 405 -13.31 14.45 -26.96
C TRP A 405 -13.58 15.77 -26.20
N LEU A 406 -14.68 15.81 -25.44
CA LEU A 406 -15.02 16.94 -24.61
C LEU A 406 -13.96 17.16 -23.51
N ILE A 407 -13.54 16.06 -22.88
CA ILE A 407 -12.48 16.10 -21.86
C ILE A 407 -11.13 16.46 -22.48
N GLU A 408 -10.77 15.90 -23.66
CA GLU A 408 -9.52 16.26 -24.35
C GLU A 408 -9.48 17.76 -24.71
N ARG A 409 -10.58 18.31 -25.16
CA ARG A 409 -10.70 19.74 -25.46
C ARG A 409 -10.59 20.58 -24.19
N LEU A 410 -11.19 20.14 -23.09
CA LEU A 410 -11.14 20.85 -21.80
C LEU A 410 -9.72 20.82 -21.20
N LYS A 411 -9.00 19.70 -21.32
CA LYS A 411 -7.61 19.57 -20.87
C LYS A 411 -6.67 20.58 -21.52
N SER A 412 -6.91 20.92 -22.78
CA SER A 412 -6.08 21.88 -23.53
C SER A 412 -6.27 23.35 -23.09
N GLN A 413 -7.25 23.63 -22.22
CA GLN A 413 -7.53 25.00 -21.79
C GLN A 413 -6.57 25.47 -20.69
N ASN A 414 -6.12 26.73 -20.80
CA ASN A 414 -5.13 27.35 -19.90
C ASN A 414 -5.77 28.51 -19.11
N SER A 415 -6.92 28.28 -18.48
CA SER A 415 -7.56 29.26 -17.61
C SER A 415 -7.68 28.76 -16.18
N ASP A 416 -7.76 29.67 -15.20
CA ASP A 416 -7.87 29.29 -13.79
C ASP A 416 -9.21 28.59 -13.48
N PHE A 417 -10.30 28.99 -14.15
CA PHE A 417 -11.64 28.42 -14.00
C PHE A 417 -12.31 28.27 -15.37
N VAL A 418 -12.52 27.06 -15.82
CA VAL A 418 -13.22 26.73 -17.06
C VAL A 418 -14.43 25.87 -16.74
N ILE A 419 -15.60 26.29 -17.23
CA ILE A 419 -16.84 25.50 -17.17
C ILE A 419 -17.28 25.11 -18.58
N VAL A 420 -17.91 23.96 -18.72
CA VAL A 420 -18.49 23.52 -19.98
C VAL A 420 -19.94 23.98 -20.04
N VAL A 421 -20.32 24.62 -21.17
CA VAL A 421 -21.67 25.15 -21.36
C VAL A 421 -22.25 24.73 -22.71
N ASP A 422 -23.55 24.45 -22.76
CA ASP A 422 -24.27 24.11 -23.97
C ASP A 422 -25.30 25.21 -24.32
N ASN A 423 -25.20 25.74 -25.50
CA ASN A 423 -26.14 26.78 -25.97
C ASN A 423 -27.36 26.22 -26.71
N SER A 424 -27.48 24.90 -26.81
CA SER A 424 -28.64 24.25 -27.43
C SER A 424 -29.81 24.01 -26.45
N PHE A 425 -29.70 24.41 -25.21
CA PHE A 425 -30.67 24.16 -24.12
C PHE A 425 -32.13 24.53 -24.49
N LYS A 426 -32.37 25.58 -25.29
CA LYS A 426 -33.70 25.98 -25.75
C LYS A 426 -34.36 24.95 -26.70
N LYS A 427 -33.58 24.02 -27.25
CA LYS A 427 -34.04 22.99 -28.20
C LYS A 427 -34.14 21.60 -27.55
N THR A 428 -33.78 21.47 -26.26
CA THR A 428 -33.85 20.17 -25.56
C THR A 428 -35.30 19.83 -25.18
N LEU A 429 -35.57 18.53 -25.06
CA LEU A 429 -36.89 18.01 -24.68
C LEU A 429 -37.16 18.14 -23.16
N MET A 430 -36.23 18.66 -22.39
CA MET A 430 -36.33 18.78 -20.93
C MET A 430 -37.10 20.04 -20.50
N ARG A 431 -38.41 19.98 -20.53
CA ARG A 431 -39.27 21.10 -20.14
C ARG A 431 -39.59 21.23 -18.65
N ASN A 432 -39.22 20.26 -17.83
CA ASN A 432 -39.65 20.17 -16.41
C ASN A 432 -38.53 20.33 -15.40
N LYS A 433 -37.30 20.66 -15.82
CA LYS A 433 -36.14 20.87 -14.93
C LYS A 433 -35.78 22.36 -14.89
N LYS A 434 -35.43 22.84 -13.70
CA LYS A 434 -34.82 24.17 -13.53
C LYS A 434 -33.35 24.07 -13.93
N LEU A 435 -32.96 24.76 -15.02
CA LEU A 435 -31.63 24.67 -15.61
C LEU A 435 -30.62 25.55 -14.87
N ASP A 436 -29.37 25.17 -14.87
CA ASP A 436 -28.24 25.94 -14.39
C ASP A 436 -27.75 26.86 -15.52
N LEU A 437 -28.35 28.05 -15.62
CA LEU A 437 -28.17 28.95 -16.74
C LEU A 437 -26.93 29.84 -16.59
N VAL A 438 -26.35 30.20 -17.71
CA VAL A 438 -25.14 31.03 -17.80
C VAL A 438 -25.36 32.21 -18.71
N VAL A 439 -24.91 33.39 -18.29
CA VAL A 439 -24.79 34.60 -19.11
C VAL A 439 -23.32 34.88 -19.35
N THR A 440 -22.94 35.02 -20.59
CA THR A 440 -21.57 35.39 -21.00
C THR A 440 -21.51 36.87 -21.43
N LYS A 441 -20.37 37.54 -21.17
CA LYS A 441 -20.15 38.93 -21.60
C LYS A 441 -20.23 39.10 -23.13
N GLU A 442 -19.81 38.08 -23.85
CA GLU A 442 -19.89 38.03 -25.31
C GLU A 442 -20.97 37.07 -25.75
N THR A 443 -21.63 37.37 -26.88
CA THR A 443 -22.63 36.48 -27.46
C THR A 443 -22.00 35.19 -27.94
N LEU A 444 -22.54 34.05 -27.50
CA LEU A 444 -22.13 32.74 -27.99
C LEU A 444 -22.64 32.54 -29.44
N PRO A 445 -21.81 31.99 -30.34
CA PRO A 445 -22.25 31.71 -31.70
C PRO A 445 -23.33 30.61 -31.70
N LEU A 446 -24.38 30.83 -32.48
CA LEU A 446 -25.52 29.96 -32.64
C LEU A 446 -25.44 29.18 -33.96
N GLY A 447 -25.74 27.87 -33.95
CA GLY A 447 -25.91 27.06 -35.16
C GLY A 447 -24.91 25.91 -35.28
N ASN A 448 -25.10 25.04 -36.29
CA ASN A 448 -24.42 23.76 -36.46
C ASN A 448 -23.20 23.80 -37.42
N ARG A 449 -22.89 24.97 -38.01
CA ARG A 449 -21.77 25.13 -38.97
C ARG A 449 -20.88 26.27 -38.54
N ILE A 450 -20.38 26.20 -37.31
CA ILE A 450 -19.50 27.18 -36.71
C ILE A 450 -18.17 26.55 -36.34
N LEU A 451 -17.12 27.34 -36.45
CA LEU A 451 -15.81 26.99 -35.95
C LEU A 451 -15.69 27.60 -34.54
N THR A 452 -15.60 26.75 -33.52
CA THR A 452 -15.44 27.24 -32.14
C THR A 452 -13.98 27.33 -31.75
N TYR A 453 -13.08 26.60 -32.45
CA TYR A 453 -11.69 26.40 -32.01
C TYR A 453 -11.62 26.22 -30.46
N ASP A 454 -10.55 26.63 -29.84
CA ASP A 454 -10.39 26.60 -28.38
C ASP A 454 -10.77 27.93 -27.71
N ARG A 455 -11.72 28.67 -28.29
CA ARG A 455 -12.17 29.96 -27.74
C ARG A 455 -12.97 29.73 -26.46
N LEU A 456 -12.61 30.52 -25.43
CA LEU A 456 -13.33 30.62 -24.17
C LEU A 456 -14.10 31.95 -24.12
N TYR A 457 -15.21 31.97 -23.40
CA TYR A 457 -16.07 33.13 -23.23
C TYR A 457 -16.18 33.47 -21.75
N GLU A 458 -15.97 34.75 -21.39
CA GLU A 458 -16.04 35.17 -20.00
C GLU A 458 -17.48 35.09 -19.47
N VAL A 459 -17.68 34.44 -18.33
CA VAL A 459 -18.97 34.29 -17.66
C VAL A 459 -19.25 35.56 -16.85
N GLU A 460 -20.46 36.14 -17.02
CA GLU A 460 -20.94 37.25 -16.23
C GLU A 460 -21.84 36.81 -15.07
N LYS A 461 -22.71 35.81 -15.33
CA LYS A 461 -23.61 35.24 -14.30
C LYS A 461 -23.81 33.75 -14.52
N ILE A 462 -24.02 33.02 -13.42
CA ILE A 462 -24.38 31.61 -13.40
C ILE A 462 -25.37 31.34 -12.28
N GLY A 463 -26.42 30.55 -12.54
CA GLY A 463 -27.41 30.16 -11.54
C GLY A 463 -28.77 29.77 -12.13
N LYS A 464 -29.67 29.29 -11.27
CA LYS A 464 -31.01 28.78 -11.63
C LYS A 464 -32.09 29.88 -11.70
N THR A 465 -31.80 31.05 -11.18
CA THR A 465 -32.75 32.19 -11.18
C THR A 465 -32.61 33.08 -12.42
N ILE A 466 -31.65 32.81 -13.30
CA ILE A 466 -31.45 33.55 -14.55
C ILE A 466 -32.63 33.25 -15.49
N PRO A 467 -33.28 34.34 -16.08
CA PRO A 467 -34.33 34.12 -17.06
C PRO A 467 -33.81 33.48 -18.35
N GLU A 468 -34.53 32.49 -18.90
CA GLU A 468 -34.11 31.77 -20.12
C GLU A 468 -33.91 32.66 -21.36
N ASP A 469 -34.64 33.76 -21.44
CA ASP A 469 -34.52 34.72 -22.55
C ASP A 469 -33.22 35.53 -22.50
N THR A 470 -32.63 35.70 -21.32
CA THR A 470 -31.35 36.40 -21.11
C THR A 470 -30.15 35.45 -21.07
N ALA A 471 -30.38 34.16 -20.91
CA ALA A 471 -29.34 33.17 -20.81
C ALA A 471 -28.62 32.92 -22.15
N SER A 472 -27.31 32.83 -22.13
CA SER A 472 -26.45 32.48 -23.25
C SER A 472 -26.34 30.97 -23.45
N ALA A 473 -26.30 30.19 -22.36
CA ALA A 473 -26.14 28.73 -22.36
C ALA A 473 -26.58 28.12 -21.03
N GLU A 474 -26.54 26.78 -20.96
CA GLU A 474 -26.72 25.96 -19.77
C GLU A 474 -25.35 25.41 -19.31
N PHE A 475 -25.06 25.41 -18.02
CA PHE A 475 -23.93 24.70 -17.45
C PHE A 475 -24.19 23.19 -17.43
N VAL A 476 -23.25 22.40 -17.92
CA VAL A 476 -23.45 20.93 -18.10
C VAL A 476 -22.95 20.08 -16.93
N GLY A 477 -22.52 20.68 -15.83
CA GLY A 477 -22.00 19.92 -14.68
C GLY A 477 -20.54 19.48 -14.81
N ILE A 478 -19.76 20.09 -15.72
CA ILE A 478 -18.33 19.81 -15.91
C ILE A 478 -17.53 21.11 -15.76
N ALA A 479 -16.58 21.12 -14.83
CA ALA A 479 -15.71 22.26 -14.57
C ALA A 479 -14.26 21.82 -14.39
N MET A 480 -13.29 22.58 -14.90
CA MET A 480 -11.86 22.35 -14.71
C MET A 480 -11.21 23.59 -14.11
N PHE A 481 -10.44 23.39 -13.07
CA PHE A 481 -9.71 24.44 -12.36
C PHE A 481 -8.21 24.18 -12.45
N SER A 482 -7.42 25.20 -12.76
CA SER A 482 -5.96 25.11 -12.71
C SER A 482 -5.48 24.91 -11.28
N GLU A 483 -4.22 24.54 -11.08
CA GLU A 483 -3.62 24.48 -9.73
C GLU A 483 -3.78 25.80 -8.98
N LYS A 484 -3.63 26.93 -9.67
CA LYS A 484 -3.85 28.26 -9.10
C LYS A 484 -5.34 28.48 -8.81
N GLY A 485 -6.23 28.08 -9.72
CA GLY A 485 -7.69 28.15 -9.54
C GLY A 485 -8.15 27.36 -8.32
N ILE A 486 -7.61 26.16 -8.10
CA ILE A 486 -7.89 25.34 -6.91
C ILE A 486 -7.47 26.03 -5.61
N LYS A 487 -6.29 26.64 -5.59
CA LYS A 487 -5.83 27.39 -4.40
C LYS A 487 -6.76 28.57 -4.08
N ILE A 488 -7.21 29.28 -5.11
CA ILE A 488 -8.18 30.38 -4.98
C ILE A 488 -9.54 29.82 -4.50
N PHE A 489 -10.05 28.78 -5.15
CA PHE A 489 -11.32 28.15 -4.81
C PHE A 489 -11.38 27.73 -3.33
N LYS A 490 -10.37 27.01 -2.85
CA LYS A 490 -10.28 26.58 -1.45
C LYS A 490 -10.25 27.77 -0.50
N LYS A 491 -9.41 28.76 -0.78
CA LYS A 491 -9.29 29.97 0.04
C LYS A 491 -10.64 30.70 0.15
N GLU A 492 -11.30 30.96 -0.98
CA GLU A 492 -12.55 31.70 -0.98
C GLU A 492 -13.73 30.86 -0.45
N TYR A 493 -13.70 29.52 -0.58
CA TYR A 493 -14.63 28.64 0.12
C TYR A 493 -14.52 28.80 1.63
N TYR A 494 -13.33 28.79 2.21
CA TYR A 494 -13.15 28.96 3.66
C TYR A 494 -13.52 30.35 4.13
N ASN A 495 -13.25 31.39 3.35
CA ASN A 495 -13.73 32.74 3.61
C ASN A 495 -15.26 32.80 3.62
N ALA A 496 -15.90 32.20 2.63
CA ALA A 496 -17.35 32.12 2.53
C ALA A 496 -17.96 31.27 3.66
N LEU A 497 -17.29 30.19 4.09
CA LEU A 497 -17.72 29.34 5.20
C LEU A 497 -17.84 30.13 6.51
N GLU A 498 -16.87 31.00 6.80
CA GLU A 498 -16.93 31.88 7.99
C GLU A 498 -18.05 32.92 7.87
N GLU A 499 -18.26 33.47 6.68
CA GLU A 499 -19.18 34.57 6.45
C GLU A 499 -20.64 34.12 6.29
N TYR A 500 -20.89 33.01 5.56
CA TYR A 500 -22.24 32.60 5.12
C TYR A 500 -22.76 31.33 5.82
N LYS A 501 -22.20 30.98 6.96
CA LYS A 501 -22.61 29.81 7.75
C LYS A 501 -24.09 29.81 8.13
N ASN A 502 -24.64 30.99 8.46
CA ASN A 502 -26.01 31.17 8.98
C ASN A 502 -26.80 32.25 8.20
N LYS A 503 -26.41 32.55 6.98
CA LYS A 503 -27.11 33.52 6.12
C LYS A 503 -27.09 33.06 4.67
N PRO A 504 -28.01 33.55 3.82
CA PRO A 504 -28.08 33.15 2.43
C PRO A 504 -26.75 33.31 1.70
N PHE A 505 -26.40 32.30 0.91
CA PHE A 505 -25.26 32.30 0.02
C PHE A 505 -25.76 32.12 -1.41
N TYR A 506 -25.92 33.23 -2.12
CA TYR A 506 -26.53 33.33 -3.46
C TYR A 506 -27.93 32.72 -3.51
N GLU A 507 -28.12 31.57 -4.18
CA GLU A 507 -29.42 30.91 -4.32
C GLU A 507 -29.68 29.90 -3.18
N ALA A 508 -28.66 29.59 -2.37
CA ALA A 508 -28.75 28.67 -1.23
C ALA A 508 -29.10 29.37 0.09
N GLU A 509 -29.75 28.65 1.02
CA GLU A 509 -30.08 29.17 2.35
C GLU A 509 -28.82 29.47 3.18
N ASN A 510 -27.73 28.75 2.93
CA ASN A 510 -26.41 28.96 3.53
C ASN A 510 -25.35 28.22 2.72
N ILE A 511 -24.06 28.40 3.07
CA ILE A 511 -22.94 27.80 2.36
C ILE A 511 -22.95 26.26 2.35
N PHE A 512 -23.51 25.60 3.37
CA PHE A 512 -23.57 24.14 3.41
C PHE A 512 -24.57 23.55 2.40
N GLN A 513 -25.58 24.33 2.02
CA GLN A 513 -26.59 23.95 1.02
C GLN A 513 -26.29 24.53 -0.37
N ALA A 514 -25.10 25.09 -0.53
CA ALA A 514 -24.68 25.69 -1.79
C ALA A 514 -24.34 24.66 -2.87
N SER A 515 -24.61 25.04 -4.09
CA SER A 515 -24.18 24.34 -5.30
C SER A 515 -22.77 24.79 -5.73
N LEU A 516 -22.20 24.12 -6.74
CA LEU A 516 -20.96 24.58 -7.38
C LEU A 516 -21.18 25.92 -8.09
N GLU A 517 -22.36 26.11 -8.68
CA GLU A 517 -22.77 27.32 -9.37
C GLU A 517 -22.80 28.55 -8.44
N ASP A 518 -23.29 28.38 -7.19
CA ASP A 518 -23.26 29.42 -6.17
C ASP A 518 -21.81 29.86 -5.86
N MET A 519 -20.91 28.89 -5.75
CA MET A 519 -19.50 29.20 -5.51
C MET A 519 -18.82 29.84 -6.74
N LEU A 520 -19.15 29.41 -7.94
CA LEU A 520 -18.68 30.05 -9.18
C LEU A 520 -19.17 31.48 -9.29
N GLN A 521 -20.46 31.75 -8.96
CA GLN A 521 -21.01 33.10 -8.92
C GLN A 521 -20.30 33.95 -7.86
N HIS A 522 -19.94 33.35 -6.72
CA HIS A 522 -19.16 34.05 -5.69
C HIS A 522 -17.78 34.46 -6.20
N LEU A 523 -17.07 33.57 -6.88
CA LEU A 523 -15.78 33.88 -7.49
C LEU A 523 -15.89 35.02 -8.55
N ILE A 524 -16.93 35.01 -9.40
CA ILE A 524 -17.19 36.05 -10.37
C ILE A 524 -17.39 37.41 -9.66
N ASN A 525 -18.18 37.44 -8.59
CA ASN A 525 -18.47 38.67 -7.84
C ASN A 525 -17.23 39.20 -7.08
N LEU A 526 -16.28 38.33 -6.72
CA LEU A 526 -14.97 38.71 -6.18
C LEU A 526 -13.99 39.21 -7.26
N GLY A 527 -14.39 39.19 -8.56
CA GLY A 527 -13.58 39.65 -9.68
C GLY A 527 -12.66 38.59 -10.28
N TYR A 528 -12.81 37.32 -9.92
CA TYR A 528 -12.10 36.22 -10.57
C TYR A 528 -12.75 35.90 -11.92
N LYS A 529 -11.92 35.65 -12.93
CA LYS A 529 -12.38 35.33 -14.28
C LYS A 529 -12.79 33.87 -14.36
N VAL A 530 -14.06 33.58 -14.58
CA VAL A 530 -14.61 32.27 -14.92
C VAL A 530 -14.91 32.26 -16.41
N GLU A 531 -14.47 31.24 -17.14
CA GLU A 531 -14.59 31.15 -18.57
C GLU A 531 -15.42 29.94 -19.02
N ALA A 532 -16.22 30.09 -20.02
CA ALA A 532 -17.09 29.07 -20.57
C ALA A 532 -16.51 28.47 -21.85
N MET A 533 -16.36 27.14 -21.89
CA MET A 533 -16.11 26.37 -23.09
C MET A 533 -17.43 25.92 -23.69
N GLN A 534 -17.80 26.49 -24.85
CA GLN A 534 -19.05 26.15 -25.51
C GLN A 534 -18.99 24.79 -26.19
N VAL A 535 -20.03 23.96 -25.97
CA VAL A 535 -20.34 22.74 -26.72
C VAL A 535 -21.78 22.81 -27.25
N ASN A 536 -22.14 21.92 -28.19
CA ASN A 536 -23.49 21.79 -28.76
C ASN A 536 -23.97 20.32 -28.74
N SER A 537 -23.14 19.39 -28.24
CA SER A 537 -23.39 17.98 -28.19
C SER A 537 -22.26 17.29 -27.42
N GLY A 538 -22.29 15.96 -27.34
CA GLY A 538 -21.24 15.13 -26.71
C GLY A 538 -21.44 14.93 -25.21
N TRP A 539 -22.61 15.28 -24.69
CA TRP A 539 -23.02 15.03 -23.33
C TRP A 539 -24.53 14.83 -23.22
N MET A 540 -24.97 14.23 -22.14
CA MET A 540 -26.38 14.17 -21.76
C MET A 540 -26.52 13.93 -20.26
N GLU A 541 -27.58 14.46 -19.68
CA GLU A 541 -27.97 14.21 -18.29
C GLU A 541 -29.04 13.10 -18.24
N ILE A 542 -28.94 12.23 -17.21
CA ILE A 542 -29.92 11.20 -16.93
C ILE A 542 -30.85 11.67 -15.81
N HIS A 543 -31.94 12.32 -16.18
CA HIS A 543 -32.92 12.86 -15.22
C HIS A 543 -34.30 12.24 -15.35
N THR A 544 -34.66 11.74 -16.53
CA THR A 544 -35.95 11.13 -16.82
C THR A 544 -35.81 9.75 -17.45
N PHE A 545 -36.91 8.98 -17.43
CA PHE A 545 -36.95 7.68 -18.10
C PHE A 545 -36.69 7.77 -19.62
N ASP A 546 -37.09 8.87 -20.26
CA ASP A 546 -36.80 9.07 -21.69
C ASP A 546 -35.32 9.32 -21.94
N ASN A 547 -34.62 10.06 -21.06
CA ASN A 547 -33.16 10.18 -21.12
C ASN A 547 -32.48 8.83 -20.96
N TYR A 548 -32.94 8.03 -20.01
CA TYR A 548 -32.44 6.66 -19.79
C TYR A 548 -32.60 5.79 -21.03
N LYS A 549 -33.81 5.74 -21.62
CA LYS A 549 -34.05 4.97 -22.86
C LYS A 549 -33.15 5.42 -24.01
N TYR A 550 -33.00 6.72 -24.16
CA TYR A 550 -32.10 7.28 -25.18
C TYR A 550 -30.66 6.89 -24.91
N ALA A 551 -30.16 7.03 -23.68
CA ALA A 551 -28.83 6.58 -23.29
C ALA A 551 -28.61 5.09 -23.63
N CYS A 552 -29.54 4.20 -23.26
CA CYS A 552 -29.47 2.79 -23.61
C CYS A 552 -29.47 2.50 -25.12
N SER A 553 -30.05 3.40 -25.93
CA SER A 553 -30.08 3.24 -27.38
C SER A 553 -28.79 3.62 -28.09
N VAL A 554 -28.02 4.57 -27.51
CA VAL A 554 -26.81 5.13 -28.13
C VAL A 554 -25.51 4.64 -27.50
N VAL A 555 -25.53 4.27 -26.23
CA VAL A 555 -24.36 3.77 -25.49
C VAL A 555 -24.30 2.24 -25.62
N ARG A 556 -23.26 1.73 -26.23
CA ARG A 556 -23.04 0.27 -26.43
C ARG A 556 -22.14 -0.31 -25.35
#